data_9c5f635d3847c9afe3c81b3bceb123b1
#
_entry.id   9c5f635d3847c9afe3c81b3bceb123b1
#
_cell.length_a   1.000
_cell.length_b   1.000
_cell.length_c   1.000
_cell.angle_alpha   90.00
_cell.angle_beta   90.00
_cell.angle_gamma   90.00
#
_symmetry.space_group_name_H-M   'P 1'
#
loop_
_entity.id
_entity.type
_entity.pdbx_description
1 polymer ?
#
loop_
_entity_poly.entity_id
_entity_poly.type
_entity_poly.pdbx_seq_one_letter_code
_entity_poly.pdbx_strand_id
1 'polypeptide(L)'
;MESAGAGGTNAGAPGGGSAGLASAGNSAAGVSGNPSPAGGAGSGGAAGGAFGGQGGSSGGGGSAAGSAGLGGSAGGQSGHGGGGTSAGGGAGAGGGAGTGGGAGAGGYNPCPTDGNPCIILPFGDSITDGVGSTDLAGYRSPLFKLVVQANQKVTFVGSRSSGPDQVAGKKFPPNHEGHPGWTIDSGYVSFGDGISTLIPMPAFKTLPHIVLLMIGTNDVSASMGTDMIATRLDTLLGKIVQAAPSALVVTAQLTPIGWNPAAATNYNAKIPGIVQARVAKGQHLAVVDMSKMPTANLNSDSLHPNDTGYAFMANVWYAAIQSYLPK
;
A
#
# COMPACT_ATOMS: atom_id res chain seq x y z
N MET A 1 -36.27 71.94 8.53
CA MET A 1 -37.37 71.64 7.63
C MET A 1 -37.39 70.12 7.58
N GLU A 2 -38.10 69.45 8.46
CA GLU A 2 -39.52 69.04 8.33
C GLU A 2 -39.69 68.12 7.11
N SER A 3 -40.24 66.95 7.12
CA SER A 3 -41.18 66.27 8.01
C SER A 3 -41.22 64.81 7.51
N ALA A 4 -41.28 63.80 8.33
CA ALA A 4 -42.42 63.20 9.03
C ALA A 4 -43.43 62.52 8.09
N GLY A 5 -43.75 61.29 8.42
CA GLY A 5 -44.92 60.52 8.02
C GLY A 5 -44.63 59.04 7.92
N ALA A 6 -44.72 58.16 8.86
CA ALA A 6 -45.84 57.61 9.64
C ALA A 6 -46.85 56.78 8.82
N GLY A 7 -46.92 55.48 9.16
CA GLY A 7 -48.16 54.89 9.53
C GLY A 7 -48.62 53.65 8.74
N GLY A 8 -48.93 52.58 9.50
CA GLY A 8 -50.05 51.73 9.23
C GLY A 8 -49.70 50.21 9.20
N THR A 9 -49.63 49.48 10.25
CA THR A 9 -50.53 48.55 10.97
C THR A 9 -51.61 47.87 10.14
N ASN A 10 -51.60 46.53 10.12
CA ASN A 10 -52.67 45.60 10.56
C ASN A 10 -52.26 44.15 10.16
N ALA A 11 -52.05 43.19 11.04
CA ALA A 11 -52.97 42.43 11.88
C ALA A 11 -53.95 41.56 11.06
N GLY A 12 -53.82 40.25 11.25
CA GLY A 12 -54.80 39.29 10.81
C GLY A 12 -54.34 37.84 10.87
N ALA A 13 -54.33 37.22 12.04
CA ALA A 13 -54.63 35.80 12.19
C ALA A 13 -56.15 35.74 12.52
N PRO A 14 -56.87 34.61 12.57
CA PRO A 14 -56.47 33.24 12.89
C PRO A 14 -57.34 32.16 12.19
N GLY A 15 -57.07 30.92 12.64
CA GLY A 15 -58.02 29.80 12.56
C GLY A 15 -57.54 28.69 11.63
N GLY A 16 -57.39 27.46 12.00
CA GLY A 16 -58.01 26.67 13.03
C GLY A 16 -58.39 25.34 12.42
N GLY A 17 -58.21 24.31 13.20
CA GLY A 17 -58.83 22.99 12.94
C GLY A 17 -57.83 21.90 12.56
N SER A 18 -57.31 21.11 13.44
CA SER A 18 -57.84 20.03 14.31
C SER A 18 -58.36 18.80 13.58
N ALA A 19 -57.88 17.71 14.07
CA ALA A 19 -58.33 16.31 14.05
C ALA A 19 -57.43 15.43 13.19
N GLY A 20 -56.71 14.50 13.71
CA GLY A 20 -56.95 13.61 14.87
C GLY A 20 -57.37 12.23 14.40
N LEU A 21 -56.79 11.28 15.02
CA LEU A 21 -57.04 9.84 15.13
C LEU A 21 -55.93 9.02 14.47
N ALA A 22 -55.01 8.50 15.25
CA ALA A 22 -55.10 7.38 16.23
C ALA A 22 -55.45 6.06 15.59
N SER A 23 -54.56 5.17 15.79
CA SER A 23 -54.77 3.90 16.46
C SER A 23 -54.41 2.63 15.71
N ALA A 24 -53.74 1.88 16.45
CA ALA A 24 -53.67 0.41 16.60
C ALA A 24 -52.81 -0.26 15.54
N GLY A 25 -51.71 -0.87 15.86
CA GLY A 25 -51.54 -1.86 16.95
C GLY A 25 -51.98 -3.21 16.45
N ASN A 26 -51.02 -4.04 16.10
CA ASN A 26 -51.15 -5.42 16.53
C ASN A 26 -49.80 -6.15 16.55
N SER A 27 -49.50 -6.65 17.72
CA SER A 27 -48.50 -7.68 18.06
C SER A 27 -49.02 -9.04 17.64
N ALA A 28 -48.13 -9.90 17.15
CA ALA A 28 -48.14 -11.34 17.37
C ALA A 28 -46.80 -11.85 16.77
N ALA A 29 -45.82 -12.27 17.49
CA ALA A 29 -45.59 -13.50 18.23
C ALA A 29 -45.87 -14.75 17.41
N GLY A 30 -44.82 -15.55 17.27
CA GLY A 30 -45.01 -16.96 16.91
C GLY A 30 -43.86 -17.49 16.04
N VAL A 31 -42.79 -17.97 16.62
CA VAL A 31 -42.44 -19.34 16.99
C VAL A 31 -41.88 -20.19 15.84
N SER A 32 -40.59 -20.50 16.02
CA SER A 32 -39.94 -21.80 15.85
C SER A 32 -40.09 -22.60 14.56
N GLY A 33 -38.95 -23.07 14.11
CA GLY A 33 -38.90 -24.28 13.30
C GLY A 33 -37.60 -24.47 12.55
N ASN A 34 -36.53 -24.83 13.26
CA ASN A 34 -35.48 -25.63 12.67
C ASN A 34 -36.00 -27.05 12.44
N PRO A 35 -35.67 -27.75 11.36
CA PRO A 35 -35.01 -29.01 11.54
C PRO A 35 -33.82 -29.22 10.59
N SER A 36 -32.71 -29.63 11.19
CA SER A 36 -31.74 -30.51 10.56
C SER A 36 -32.36 -31.85 10.28
N PRO A 37 -31.96 -32.55 9.24
CA PRO A 37 -31.88 -34.01 9.32
C PRO A 37 -30.42 -34.46 9.30
N ALA A 38 -30.17 -35.27 10.29
CA ALA A 38 -29.04 -36.17 10.42
C ALA A 38 -29.21 -37.39 9.51
N GLY A 39 -28.07 -37.94 9.07
CA GLY A 39 -27.82 -39.35 8.98
C GLY A 39 -28.13 -40.03 7.66
N GLY A 40 -27.10 -40.60 7.07
CA GLY A 40 -27.18 -41.59 6.02
C GLY A 40 -25.78 -42.09 5.67
N ALA A 41 -25.31 -43.06 6.46
CA ALA A 41 -24.14 -43.84 6.11
C ALA A 41 -24.49 -44.80 4.94
N GLY A 42 -23.59 -44.89 3.96
CA GLY A 42 -23.69 -45.84 2.87
C GLY A 42 -22.30 -46.23 2.40
N SER A 43 -21.87 -47.38 2.93
CA SER A 43 -20.66 -48.11 2.55
C SER A 43 -20.76 -48.72 1.15
N GLY A 44 -19.62 -48.82 0.46
CA GLY A 44 -19.48 -49.93 -0.49
C GLY A 44 -18.79 -49.56 -1.79
N GLY A 45 -17.66 -50.22 -2.03
CA GLY A 45 -17.29 -50.66 -3.35
C GLY A 45 -15.87 -50.31 -3.81
N ALA A 46 -14.94 -51.21 -3.49
CA ALA A 46 -13.61 -51.30 -4.09
C ALA A 46 -13.68 -51.90 -5.50
N ALA A 47 -12.78 -51.40 -6.39
CA ALA A 47 -12.13 -52.15 -7.49
C ALA A 47 -11.24 -51.11 -8.15
N GLY A 48 -9.94 -51.21 -8.23
CA GLY A 48 -9.09 -52.29 -8.69
C GLY A 48 -8.74 -52.05 -10.14
N GLY A 49 -7.51 -51.55 -10.42
CA GLY A 49 -7.04 -51.39 -11.80
C GLY A 49 -5.60 -50.93 -11.81
N ALA A 50 -4.69 -51.86 -11.53
CA ALA A 50 -3.27 -51.71 -11.78
C ALA A 50 -2.93 -52.09 -13.23
N PHE A 51 -2.16 -51.28 -13.90
CA PHE A 51 -1.26 -51.61 -15.03
C PHE A 51 -0.08 -50.66 -14.87
N GLY A 52 1.12 -51.01 -14.71
CA GLY A 52 1.97 -52.13 -15.07
C GLY A 52 2.59 -51.94 -16.44
N GLY A 53 3.89 -51.63 -16.47
CA GLY A 53 4.71 -51.66 -17.65
C GLY A 53 5.82 -50.59 -17.56
N GLN A 54 7.01 -50.85 -17.03
CA GLN A 54 8.23 -51.35 -17.68
C GLN A 54 8.56 -50.60 -18.95
N GLY A 55 9.69 -49.98 -19.12
CA GLY A 55 11.10 -50.25 -18.85
C GLY A 55 11.87 -49.80 -20.07
N GLY A 56 13.05 -49.31 -19.94
CA GLY A 56 13.89 -49.00 -21.07
C GLY A 56 15.11 -48.18 -20.65
N SER A 57 16.12 -48.91 -20.28
CA SER A 57 17.47 -48.46 -19.96
C SER A 57 18.33 -48.34 -21.25
N SER A 58 19.50 -47.75 -21.05
CA SER A 58 20.73 -47.78 -21.86
C SER A 58 20.85 -46.57 -22.81
N GLY A 59 21.97 -45.89 -22.87
CA GLY A 59 23.36 -46.14 -22.49
C GLY A 59 24.23 -45.13 -23.16
N GLY A 60 25.42 -44.97 -22.59
CA GLY A 60 26.69 -44.71 -23.26
C GLY A 60 26.94 -43.26 -23.63
N GLY A 61 27.85 -42.56 -23.08
CA GLY A 61 29.29 -42.79 -23.03
C GLY A 61 29.97 -41.86 -24.02
N GLY A 62 30.90 -41.05 -23.57
CA GLY A 62 31.75 -40.28 -24.47
C GLY A 62 32.52 -39.18 -23.75
N SER A 63 33.62 -39.60 -23.15
CA SER A 63 34.72 -38.74 -22.69
C SER A 63 35.51 -38.20 -23.87
N ALA A 64 35.91 -36.97 -23.87
CA ALA A 64 37.14 -36.54 -24.50
C ALA A 64 37.67 -35.27 -23.85
N ALA A 65 38.85 -35.42 -23.33
CA ALA A 65 39.78 -34.44 -22.81
C ALA A 65 40.50 -33.70 -23.96
N GLY A 66 40.98 -32.52 -23.67
CA GLY A 66 41.91 -31.75 -24.47
C GLY A 66 42.18 -30.43 -23.79
N SER A 67 43.12 -30.31 -22.95
CA SER A 67 44.54 -29.98 -23.02
C SER A 67 44.84 -28.60 -23.58
N ALA A 68 45.31 -27.74 -22.64
CA ALA A 68 46.53 -26.92 -22.63
C ALA A 68 46.76 -25.86 -23.70
N GLY A 69 46.97 -24.65 -23.25
CA GLY A 69 47.65 -23.59 -23.98
C GLY A 69 48.22 -22.57 -23.00
N LEU A 70 49.49 -22.71 -22.72
CA LEU A 70 50.37 -21.86 -21.93
C LEU A 70 50.81 -20.63 -22.72
N GLY A 71 51.19 -19.59 -21.99
CA GLY A 71 52.11 -18.54 -22.43
C GLY A 71 51.48 -17.15 -22.25
N GLY A 72 52.10 -16.23 -21.61
CA GLY A 72 53.41 -15.89 -21.20
C GLY A 72 53.43 -14.45 -20.78
N SER A 73 53.96 -14.21 -19.68
CA SER A 73 55.11 -13.33 -19.30
C SER A 73 55.03 -11.85 -19.58
N ALA A 74 55.13 -11.14 -18.49
CA ALA A 74 56.20 -10.24 -18.05
C ALA A 74 56.09 -8.75 -18.32
N GLY A 75 56.30 -8.03 -17.27
CA GLY A 75 57.21 -6.89 -17.10
C GLY A 75 56.51 -5.59 -16.87
N GLY A 76 56.76 -4.94 -15.83
CA GLY A 76 57.81 -4.27 -15.22
C GLY A 76 57.29 -3.11 -14.38
N GLN A 77 57.65 -3.10 -13.16
CA GLN A 77 58.49 -2.15 -12.39
C GLN A 77 57.93 -0.71 -12.22
N SER A 78 57.60 -0.41 -11.02
CA SER A 78 58.28 0.35 -9.93
C SER A 78 58.08 1.87 -10.00
N GLY A 79 57.60 2.38 -8.89
CA GLY A 79 57.64 3.79 -8.53
C GLY A 79 57.25 4.01 -7.07
N HIS A 80 58.29 4.31 -6.30
CA HIS A 80 58.32 4.57 -4.86
C HIS A 80 57.55 5.83 -4.44
N GLY A 81 57.03 5.82 -3.20
CA GLY A 81 57.32 6.92 -2.31
C GLY A 81 56.16 7.51 -1.53
N GLY A 82 56.22 7.41 -0.24
CA GLY A 82 55.79 8.48 0.63
C GLY A 82 54.69 8.20 1.62
N GLY A 83 55.12 7.93 2.84
CA GLY A 83 54.31 7.67 4.00
C GLY A 83 53.46 8.84 4.51
N GLY A 84 52.53 8.51 5.35
CA GLY A 84 51.74 9.41 6.13
C GLY A 84 50.75 8.65 6.99
N THR A 85 51.15 8.40 8.22
CA THR A 85 50.35 7.91 9.34
C THR A 85 49.27 8.92 9.72
N SER A 86 48.01 8.48 9.94
CA SER A 86 47.25 8.87 11.10
C SER A 86 45.96 8.06 11.23
N ALA A 87 45.77 7.49 12.41
CA ALA A 87 44.63 6.80 12.91
C ALA A 87 43.44 7.71 13.07
N GLY A 88 42.24 7.20 12.89
CA GLY A 88 41.02 7.85 13.23
C GLY A 88 39.82 6.97 12.88
N GLY A 89 39.45 6.13 13.85
CA GLY A 89 38.21 5.37 13.76
C GLY A 89 37.00 6.28 13.80
N GLY A 90 36.08 6.05 12.90
CA GLY A 90 34.77 6.64 12.86
C GLY A 90 33.80 5.67 12.21
N ALA A 91 33.04 4.93 13.01
CA ALA A 91 31.91 4.17 12.54
C ALA A 91 30.86 5.12 11.98
N GLY A 92 30.83 5.28 10.67
CA GLY A 92 29.79 6.00 9.96
C GLY A 92 28.72 5.03 9.46
N ALA A 93 27.66 4.83 10.25
CA ALA A 93 26.40 4.33 9.74
C ALA A 93 25.81 5.40 8.83
N GLY A 94 26.03 5.29 7.54
CA GLY A 94 25.44 6.14 6.53
C GLY A 94 24.71 5.30 5.48
N GLY A 95 23.54 4.80 5.84
CA GLY A 95 22.55 4.37 4.85
C GLY A 95 22.05 5.59 4.11
N GLY A 96 22.62 5.89 2.95
CA GLY A 96 22.11 6.93 2.06
C GLY A 96 20.70 6.57 1.62
N ALA A 97 19.69 7.20 2.22
CA ALA A 97 18.38 7.31 1.64
C ALA A 97 18.57 8.00 0.28
N GLY A 98 18.26 7.29 -0.80
CA GLY A 98 18.19 7.86 -2.12
C GLY A 98 17.33 9.12 -2.06
N THR A 99 17.95 10.26 -2.30
CA THR A 99 17.28 11.54 -2.39
C THR A 99 16.24 11.44 -3.50
N GLY A 100 14.99 11.25 -3.09
CA GLY A 100 13.83 11.42 -3.93
C GLY A 100 13.90 12.75 -4.65
N GLY A 101 13.50 12.74 -5.90
CA GLY A 101 13.58 13.80 -6.89
C GLY A 101 13.45 15.18 -6.31
N GLY A 102 14.44 16.01 -6.65
CA GLY A 102 14.50 17.39 -6.31
C GLY A 102 13.19 18.10 -6.64
N ALA A 103 12.68 18.84 -5.66
CA ALA A 103 11.65 19.84 -5.87
C ALA A 103 12.11 20.73 -7.04
N GLY A 104 11.42 20.64 -8.17
CA GLY A 104 11.59 21.56 -9.28
C GLY A 104 11.46 22.98 -8.75
N ALA A 105 12.29 23.88 -9.26
CA ALA A 105 12.32 25.31 -8.93
C ALA A 105 10.95 25.94 -9.22
N GLY A 106 10.04 25.91 -8.25
CA GLY A 106 8.70 26.43 -8.30
C GLY A 106 7.86 25.65 -7.32
N GLY A 107 8.04 25.92 -6.05
CA GLY A 107 7.19 25.73 -4.90
C GLY A 107 6.09 24.65 -4.89
N TYR A 108 6.23 23.49 -5.56
CA TYR A 108 5.22 22.46 -5.47
C TYR A 108 5.10 21.92 -4.05
N ASN A 109 3.95 22.11 -3.46
CA ASN A 109 3.53 21.50 -2.21
C ASN A 109 2.14 20.90 -2.40
N PRO A 110 1.97 19.57 -2.29
CA PRO A 110 0.66 18.94 -2.45
C PRO A 110 -0.30 19.30 -1.31
N CYS A 111 0.23 19.57 -0.11
CA CYS A 111 -0.58 19.83 1.07
C CYS A 111 -0.95 21.31 1.21
N PRO A 112 -2.09 21.63 1.88
CA PRO A 112 -2.51 23.00 2.10
C PRO A 112 -1.54 23.75 3.02
N THR A 113 -1.42 25.06 2.81
CA THR A 113 -0.58 25.97 3.63
C THR A 113 -1.38 26.84 4.59
N ASP A 114 -2.70 26.68 4.62
CA ASP A 114 -3.68 27.46 5.40
C ASP A 114 -3.95 26.86 6.79
N GLY A 115 -3.18 25.85 7.20
CA GLY A 115 -3.33 25.16 8.49
C GLY A 115 -4.36 24.03 8.51
N ASN A 116 -5.03 23.74 7.39
CA ASN A 116 -5.86 22.56 7.24
C ASN A 116 -5.01 21.29 7.17
N PRO A 117 -5.54 20.09 7.58
CA PRO A 117 -4.82 18.84 7.49
C PRO A 117 -4.49 18.46 6.03
N CYS A 118 -3.31 17.88 5.83
CA CYS A 118 -3.01 17.21 4.56
C CYS A 118 -3.85 15.94 4.42
N ILE A 119 -4.57 15.79 3.32
CA ILE A 119 -5.42 14.63 3.01
C ILE A 119 -4.55 13.56 2.37
N ILE A 120 -4.46 12.41 3.02
CA ILE A 120 -3.64 11.28 2.56
C ILE A 120 -4.54 10.08 2.27
N LEU A 121 -4.35 9.45 1.11
CA LEU A 121 -4.98 8.19 0.75
C LEU A 121 -3.97 7.05 0.92
N PRO A 122 -4.07 6.22 1.98
CA PRO A 122 -3.39 4.94 2.04
C PRO A 122 -4.05 3.97 1.05
N PHE A 123 -3.31 3.51 0.02
CA PHE A 123 -3.88 2.74 -1.09
C PHE A 123 -3.04 1.49 -1.37
N GLY A 124 -3.68 0.30 -1.36
CA GLY A 124 -3.00 -0.96 -1.56
C GLY A 124 -3.81 -2.20 -1.16
N ASP A 125 -3.10 -3.22 -0.72
CA ASP A 125 -3.63 -4.54 -0.37
C ASP A 125 -3.80 -4.76 1.15
N SER A 126 -3.65 -6.01 1.60
CA SER A 126 -3.74 -6.40 3.01
C SER A 126 -2.74 -5.70 3.92
N ILE A 127 -1.57 -5.34 3.41
CA ILE A 127 -0.55 -4.63 4.18
C ILE A 127 -1.00 -3.19 4.45
N THR A 128 -1.67 -2.55 3.51
CA THR A 128 -2.30 -1.23 3.71
C THR A 128 -3.52 -1.31 4.63
N ASP A 129 -4.30 -2.40 4.57
CA ASP A 129 -5.41 -2.67 5.49
C ASP A 129 -4.93 -2.80 6.95
N GLY A 130 -3.73 -3.37 7.15
CA GLY A 130 -3.12 -3.56 8.45
C GLY A 130 -3.16 -5.00 8.94
N VAL A 131 -3.35 -5.97 8.05
CA VAL A 131 -3.30 -7.41 8.40
C VAL A 131 -1.99 -7.73 9.09
N GLY A 132 -2.07 -8.35 10.27
CA GLY A 132 -0.91 -8.74 11.06
C GLY A 132 -0.47 -7.72 12.11
N SER A 133 -1.01 -6.48 12.12
CA SER A 133 -0.81 -5.54 13.21
C SER A 133 -1.80 -5.78 14.36
N THR A 134 -1.37 -5.48 15.59
CA THR A 134 -2.21 -5.67 16.79
C THR A 134 -3.39 -4.71 16.85
N ASP A 135 -3.25 -3.52 16.27
CA ASP A 135 -4.29 -2.48 16.26
C ASP A 135 -5.09 -2.39 14.96
N LEU A 136 -4.86 -3.30 14.02
CA LEU A 136 -5.51 -3.37 12.71
C LEU A 136 -5.34 -2.10 11.84
N ALA A 137 -4.37 -1.26 12.17
CA ALA A 137 -4.09 -0.05 11.41
C ALA A 137 -2.83 -0.16 10.53
N GLY A 138 -2.04 -1.21 10.72
CA GLY A 138 -0.78 -1.38 10.00
C GLY A 138 0.15 -0.18 10.20
N TYR A 139 0.77 0.29 9.11
CA TYR A 139 1.68 1.44 9.17
C TYR A 139 0.96 2.78 9.44
N ARG A 140 -0.37 2.86 9.30
CA ARG A 140 -1.13 4.11 9.45
C ARG A 140 -1.08 4.65 10.87
N SER A 141 -1.18 3.76 11.88
CA SER A 141 -1.12 4.16 13.30
C SER A 141 0.27 4.71 13.69
N PRO A 142 1.40 4.00 13.48
CA PRO A 142 2.71 4.57 13.79
C PRO A 142 3.07 5.78 12.91
N LEU A 143 2.59 5.88 11.66
CA LEU A 143 2.75 7.08 10.84
C LEU A 143 2.01 8.28 11.45
N PHE A 144 0.75 8.10 11.86
CA PHE A 144 -0.01 9.15 12.52
C PHE A 144 0.62 9.59 13.84
N LYS A 145 1.20 8.65 14.61
CA LYS A 145 1.97 8.95 15.81
C LYS A 145 3.14 9.90 15.51
N LEU A 146 3.94 9.63 14.48
CA LEU A 146 5.05 10.48 14.05
C LEU A 146 4.57 11.89 13.68
N VAL A 147 3.48 11.99 12.93
CA VAL A 147 2.85 13.25 12.54
C VAL A 147 2.42 14.07 13.77
N VAL A 148 1.74 13.44 14.73
CA VAL A 148 1.29 14.09 15.97
C VAL A 148 2.49 14.58 16.80
N GLN A 149 3.53 13.75 16.93
CA GLN A 149 4.75 14.10 17.67
C GLN A 149 5.51 15.29 17.05
N ALA A 150 5.44 15.43 15.72
CA ALA A 150 6.02 16.57 15.00
C ALA A 150 5.11 17.81 14.96
N ASN A 151 3.96 17.76 15.65
CA ASN A 151 2.96 18.83 15.63
C ASN A 151 2.46 19.17 14.20
N GLN A 152 2.38 18.14 13.35
CA GLN A 152 1.87 18.22 11.98
C GLN A 152 0.43 17.72 11.89
N LYS A 153 -0.27 18.03 10.80
CA LYS A 153 -1.68 17.72 10.63
C LYS A 153 -1.93 16.90 9.38
N VAL A 154 -2.52 15.73 9.56
CA VAL A 154 -3.00 14.88 8.46
C VAL A 154 -4.38 14.34 8.76
N THR A 155 -5.09 13.95 7.71
CA THR A 155 -6.25 13.06 7.80
C THR A 155 -6.12 11.97 6.74
N PHE A 156 -6.53 10.74 7.07
CA PHE A 156 -6.59 9.65 6.10
C PHE A 156 -7.99 9.57 5.50
N VAL A 157 -8.06 9.22 4.21
CA VAL A 157 -9.30 9.04 3.46
C VAL A 157 -9.33 7.67 2.79
N GLY A 158 -10.51 7.26 2.35
CA GLY A 158 -10.77 5.98 1.72
C GLY A 158 -12.15 5.45 2.09
N SER A 159 -12.60 4.39 1.43
CA SER A 159 -13.92 3.79 1.61
C SER A 159 -13.96 2.78 2.77
N ARG A 160 -12.80 2.28 3.20
CA ARG A 160 -12.63 1.34 4.32
C ARG A 160 -12.18 2.08 5.58
N SER A 161 -12.35 1.43 6.73
CA SER A 161 -11.90 1.98 8.00
C SER A 161 -11.52 0.87 8.98
N SER A 162 -10.36 1.02 9.63
CA SER A 162 -9.87 0.13 10.68
C SER A 162 -8.81 0.84 11.51
N GLY A 163 -8.57 0.34 12.73
CA GLY A 163 -7.57 0.88 13.64
C GLY A 163 -8.18 1.39 14.95
N PRO A 164 -7.34 1.93 15.85
CA PRO A 164 -7.75 2.37 17.18
C PRO A 164 -8.51 3.70 17.13
N ASP A 165 -9.23 4.02 18.20
CA ASP A 165 -9.93 5.30 18.32
C ASP A 165 -8.96 6.48 18.43
N GLN A 166 -7.82 6.27 19.10
CA GLN A 166 -6.83 7.31 19.38
C GLN A 166 -5.40 6.80 19.23
N VAL A 167 -4.52 7.68 18.76
CA VAL A 167 -3.08 7.48 18.69
C VAL A 167 -2.39 8.73 19.21
N ALA A 168 -1.44 8.57 20.13
CA ALA A 168 -0.71 9.67 20.77
C ALA A 168 -1.64 10.76 21.37
N GLY A 169 -2.80 10.36 21.94
CA GLY A 169 -3.78 11.26 22.56
C GLY A 169 -4.61 12.08 21.59
N LYS A 170 -4.55 11.78 20.29
CA LYS A 170 -5.37 12.41 19.25
C LYS A 170 -6.30 11.38 18.61
N LYS A 171 -7.49 11.82 18.19
CA LYS A 171 -8.41 10.98 17.44
C LYS A 171 -7.72 10.50 16.17
N PHE A 172 -7.68 9.17 15.99
CA PHE A 172 -7.07 8.56 14.81
C PHE A 172 -8.03 8.65 13.61
N PRO A 173 -7.56 9.05 12.41
CA PRO A 173 -8.35 8.98 11.19
C PRO A 173 -8.29 7.54 10.64
N PRO A 174 -9.38 6.74 10.72
CA PRO A 174 -9.30 5.30 10.46
C PRO A 174 -9.38 4.93 8.98
N ASN A 175 -9.64 5.88 8.08
CA ASN A 175 -9.96 5.61 6.68
C ASN A 175 -8.75 5.17 5.84
N HIS A 176 -9.00 4.30 4.84
CA HIS A 176 -8.00 3.80 3.89
C HIS A 176 -8.67 3.10 2.71
N GLU A 177 -7.88 2.74 1.70
CA GLU A 177 -8.20 1.84 0.59
C GLU A 177 -7.25 0.65 0.58
N GLY A 178 -7.13 -0.05 1.70
CA GLY A 178 -6.41 -1.32 1.80
C GLY A 178 -7.37 -2.48 1.56
N HIS A 179 -7.11 -3.32 0.56
CA HIS A 179 -7.98 -4.41 0.13
C HIS A 179 -7.25 -5.75 0.20
N PRO A 180 -7.44 -6.55 1.28
CA PRO A 180 -6.78 -7.84 1.44
C PRO A 180 -7.00 -8.77 0.25
N GLY A 181 -5.91 -9.37 -0.25
CA GLY A 181 -5.95 -10.30 -1.37
C GLY A 181 -6.09 -9.65 -2.76
N TRP A 182 -6.20 -8.32 -2.86
CA TRP A 182 -6.38 -7.66 -4.15
C TRP A 182 -5.06 -7.46 -4.88
N THR A 183 -5.12 -7.59 -6.20
CA THR A 183 -4.03 -7.36 -7.14
C THR A 183 -4.06 -5.92 -7.69
N ILE A 184 -3.09 -5.56 -8.51
CA ILE A 184 -3.07 -4.24 -9.16
C ILE A 184 -4.28 -4.06 -10.06
N ASP A 185 -4.60 -5.08 -10.89
CA ASP A 185 -5.72 -5.05 -11.82
C ASP A 185 -6.50 -6.36 -11.74
N SER A 186 -7.76 -6.37 -12.16
CA SER A 186 -8.62 -7.55 -12.14
C SER A 186 -8.14 -8.67 -13.06
N GLY A 187 -8.72 -9.86 -12.88
CA GLY A 187 -8.51 -10.99 -13.79
C GLY A 187 -7.81 -12.20 -13.17
N TYR A 188 -7.64 -12.25 -11.86
CA TYR A 188 -7.10 -13.41 -11.13
C TYR A 188 -8.17 -14.09 -10.29
N VAL A 189 -8.54 -15.32 -10.66
CA VAL A 189 -9.68 -16.06 -10.08
C VAL A 189 -9.47 -16.44 -8.60
N SER A 190 -8.20 -16.54 -8.17
CA SER A 190 -7.85 -16.95 -6.78
C SER A 190 -7.54 -15.79 -5.85
N PHE A 191 -7.60 -14.57 -6.36
CA PHE A 191 -7.34 -13.35 -5.62
C PHE A 191 -8.57 -12.45 -5.69
N GLY A 192 -8.63 -11.44 -4.82
CA GLY A 192 -9.66 -10.41 -4.91
C GLY A 192 -9.59 -9.63 -6.21
N ASP A 193 -10.45 -8.66 -6.34
CA ASP A 193 -10.48 -7.78 -7.53
C ASP A 193 -9.21 -6.92 -7.61
N GLY A 194 -9.04 -6.18 -8.69
CA GLY A 194 -7.92 -5.25 -8.84
C GLY A 194 -8.22 -3.88 -8.24
N ILE A 195 -7.27 -3.28 -7.50
CA ILE A 195 -7.46 -1.94 -6.93
C ILE A 195 -7.66 -0.86 -8.00
N SER A 196 -7.26 -1.13 -9.25
CA SER A 196 -7.49 -0.23 -10.37
C SER A 196 -8.97 0.03 -10.66
N THR A 197 -9.86 -0.89 -10.26
CA THR A 197 -11.32 -0.78 -10.42
C THR A 197 -11.95 0.25 -9.46
N LEU A 198 -11.22 0.63 -8.40
CA LEU A 198 -11.66 1.62 -7.43
C LEU A 198 -11.48 3.07 -7.92
N ILE A 199 -10.85 3.27 -9.08
CA ILE A 199 -10.52 4.58 -9.62
C ILE A 199 -11.46 4.94 -10.78
N PRO A 200 -12.11 6.12 -10.77
CA PRO A 200 -11.98 7.18 -9.77
C PRO A 200 -12.81 6.94 -8.49
N MET A 201 -13.75 6.03 -8.52
CA MET A 201 -14.67 5.78 -7.41
C MET A 201 -14.61 4.31 -6.97
N PRO A 202 -14.63 4.04 -5.66
CA PRO A 202 -14.81 4.99 -4.56
C PRO A 202 -13.52 5.66 -4.03
N ALA A 203 -12.31 5.23 -4.44
CA ALA A 203 -11.05 5.62 -3.81
C ALA A 203 -10.79 7.14 -3.83
N PHE A 204 -11.18 7.82 -4.89
CA PHE A 204 -10.96 9.27 -5.07
C PHE A 204 -12.23 10.11 -4.86
N LYS A 205 -13.20 9.59 -4.10
CA LYS A 205 -14.39 10.36 -3.69
C LYS A 205 -14.00 11.64 -2.96
N THR A 206 -13.00 11.57 -2.11
CA THR A 206 -12.32 12.72 -1.53
C THR A 206 -10.95 12.80 -2.18
N LEU A 207 -10.67 13.88 -2.91
CA LEU A 207 -9.39 14.06 -3.59
C LEU A 207 -8.25 14.14 -2.58
N PRO A 208 -7.27 13.23 -2.63
CA PRO A 208 -6.12 13.28 -1.74
C PRO A 208 -5.09 14.32 -2.21
N HIS A 209 -4.35 14.86 -1.25
CA HIS A 209 -3.14 15.62 -1.50
C HIS A 209 -1.93 14.70 -1.73
N ILE A 210 -1.90 13.57 -1.01
CA ILE A 210 -0.86 12.55 -1.11
C ILE A 210 -1.52 11.17 -1.21
N VAL A 211 -1.02 10.33 -2.12
CA VAL A 211 -1.35 8.90 -2.21
C VAL A 211 -0.14 8.10 -1.74
N LEU A 212 -0.29 7.25 -0.73
CA LEU A 212 0.71 6.28 -0.31
C LEU A 212 0.35 4.93 -0.94
N LEU A 213 1.02 4.60 -2.04
CA LEU A 213 0.71 3.41 -2.84
C LEU A 213 1.72 2.30 -2.58
N MET A 214 1.27 1.16 -2.07
CA MET A 214 2.03 -0.09 -2.08
C MET A 214 1.13 -1.23 -2.54
N ILE A 215 1.46 -1.82 -3.68
CA ILE A 215 0.67 -2.87 -4.33
C ILE A 215 1.55 -3.76 -5.21
N GLY A 216 1.10 -4.98 -5.45
CA GLY A 216 1.79 -5.97 -6.27
C GLY A 216 2.17 -7.22 -5.50
N THR A 217 1.99 -7.26 -4.18
CA THR A 217 2.26 -8.44 -3.33
C THR A 217 1.46 -9.65 -3.82
N ASN A 218 0.18 -9.46 -4.12
CA ASN A 218 -0.69 -10.53 -4.60
C ASN A 218 -0.39 -10.90 -6.06
N ASP A 219 0.02 -9.94 -6.89
CA ASP A 219 0.46 -10.21 -8.27
C ASP A 219 1.72 -11.10 -8.28
N VAL A 220 2.68 -10.83 -7.39
CA VAL A 220 3.86 -11.68 -7.17
C VAL A 220 3.45 -13.05 -6.65
N SER A 221 2.49 -13.11 -5.72
CA SER A 221 1.96 -14.35 -5.15
C SER A 221 1.23 -15.20 -6.19
N ALA A 222 0.55 -14.57 -7.13
CA ALA A 222 -0.09 -15.21 -8.27
C ALA A 222 0.90 -15.68 -9.34
N SER A 223 2.20 -15.52 -9.11
CA SER A 223 3.28 -15.89 -10.04
C SER A 223 3.16 -15.18 -11.41
N MET A 224 2.66 -13.95 -11.41
CA MET A 224 2.67 -13.14 -12.62
C MET A 224 4.09 -12.83 -13.05
N GLY A 225 4.34 -12.80 -14.34
CA GLY A 225 5.61 -12.34 -14.88
C GLY A 225 5.89 -10.88 -14.45
N THR A 226 7.13 -10.62 -14.03
CA THR A 226 7.56 -9.30 -13.55
C THR A 226 7.23 -8.15 -14.49
N ASP A 227 7.37 -8.34 -15.81
CA ASP A 227 7.07 -7.29 -16.79
C ASP A 227 5.56 -7.00 -16.89
N MET A 228 4.72 -8.02 -16.68
CA MET A 228 3.27 -7.83 -16.62
C MET A 228 2.87 -7.01 -15.39
N ILE A 229 3.43 -7.36 -14.22
CA ILE A 229 3.17 -6.61 -12.99
C ILE A 229 3.62 -5.14 -13.14
N ALA A 230 4.80 -4.93 -13.73
CA ALA A 230 5.33 -3.60 -14.01
C ALA A 230 4.43 -2.78 -14.95
N THR A 231 3.91 -3.40 -16.01
CA THR A 231 2.97 -2.76 -16.94
C THR A 231 1.65 -2.38 -16.27
N ARG A 232 1.12 -3.27 -15.41
CA ARG A 232 -0.08 -2.99 -14.63
C ARG A 232 0.13 -1.83 -13.66
N LEU A 233 1.29 -1.78 -12.97
CA LEU A 233 1.63 -0.67 -12.09
C LEU A 233 1.70 0.65 -12.86
N ASP A 234 2.36 0.67 -14.02
CA ASP A 234 2.43 1.89 -14.84
C ASP A 234 1.02 2.36 -15.24
N THR A 235 0.15 1.44 -15.67
CA THR A 235 -1.24 1.75 -16.01
C THR A 235 -2.01 2.31 -14.80
N LEU A 236 -1.86 1.69 -13.62
CA LEU A 236 -2.49 2.14 -12.37
C LEU A 236 -2.05 3.56 -12.00
N LEU A 237 -0.74 3.84 -12.06
CA LEU A 237 -0.20 5.18 -11.81
C LEU A 237 -0.78 6.21 -12.78
N GLY A 238 -1.00 5.83 -14.05
CA GLY A 238 -1.70 6.66 -15.03
C GLY A 238 -3.12 7.02 -14.61
N LYS A 239 -3.90 6.03 -14.15
CA LYS A 239 -5.27 6.23 -13.64
C LYS A 239 -5.27 7.15 -12.40
N ILE A 240 -4.33 6.95 -11.46
CA ILE A 240 -4.22 7.78 -10.25
C ILE A 240 -3.93 9.24 -10.61
N VAL A 241 -2.92 9.47 -11.46
CA VAL A 241 -2.56 10.83 -11.89
C VAL A 241 -3.70 11.51 -12.65
N GLN A 242 -4.46 10.76 -13.45
CA GLN A 242 -5.65 11.29 -14.12
C GLN A 242 -6.75 11.68 -13.14
N ALA A 243 -6.97 10.88 -12.09
CA ALA A 243 -7.99 11.12 -11.07
C ALA A 243 -7.61 12.26 -10.11
N ALA A 244 -6.33 12.43 -9.80
CA ALA A 244 -5.80 13.43 -8.87
C ALA A 244 -4.48 14.04 -9.39
N PRO A 245 -4.52 14.90 -10.43
CA PRO A 245 -3.31 15.37 -11.11
C PRO A 245 -2.39 16.24 -10.24
N SER A 246 -2.93 16.86 -9.20
CA SER A 246 -2.16 17.69 -8.26
C SER A 246 -1.64 16.90 -7.06
N ALA A 247 -1.98 15.61 -6.91
CA ALA A 247 -1.53 14.82 -5.79
C ALA A 247 -0.08 14.35 -5.96
N LEU A 248 0.65 14.26 -4.85
CA LEU A 248 1.91 13.52 -4.80
C LEU A 248 1.61 12.03 -4.66
N VAL A 249 2.05 11.22 -5.60
CA VAL A 249 1.94 9.75 -5.50
C VAL A 249 3.28 9.18 -5.03
N VAL A 250 3.34 8.75 -3.77
CA VAL A 250 4.51 8.06 -3.23
C VAL A 250 4.29 6.56 -3.42
N THR A 251 5.09 5.98 -4.32
CA THR A 251 5.00 4.55 -4.69
C THR A 251 6.09 3.77 -3.96
N ALA A 252 5.71 2.71 -3.24
CA ALA A 252 6.66 1.89 -2.51
C ALA A 252 7.09 0.66 -3.31
N GLN A 253 8.37 0.32 -3.20
CA GLN A 253 8.83 -1.04 -3.42
C GLN A 253 8.24 -1.92 -2.32
N LEU A 254 7.93 -3.19 -2.64
CA LEU A 254 7.30 -4.12 -1.70
C LEU A 254 8.24 -4.45 -0.53
N THR A 255 7.64 -4.71 0.62
CA THR A 255 8.29 -5.40 1.74
C THR A 255 8.81 -6.78 1.31
N PRO A 256 9.74 -7.39 2.05
CA PRO A 256 10.17 -8.75 1.76
C PRO A 256 9.00 -9.74 1.71
N ILE A 257 9.05 -10.67 0.77
CA ILE A 257 8.15 -11.83 0.67
C ILE A 257 9.00 -13.07 0.95
N GLY A 258 8.87 -13.64 2.15
CA GLY A 258 9.80 -14.64 2.64
C GLY A 258 9.85 -15.93 1.82
N TRP A 259 8.71 -16.33 1.24
CA TRP A 259 8.61 -17.54 0.40
C TRP A 259 8.88 -17.30 -1.10
N ASN A 260 8.94 -16.04 -1.57
CA ASN A 260 9.27 -15.71 -2.96
C ASN A 260 10.13 -14.43 -3.07
N PRO A 261 11.30 -14.39 -2.44
CA PRO A 261 12.14 -13.20 -2.38
C PRO A 261 12.67 -12.76 -3.75
N ALA A 262 12.93 -13.71 -4.65
CA ALA A 262 13.45 -13.40 -5.98
C ALA A 262 12.42 -12.64 -6.85
N ALA A 263 11.16 -13.07 -6.86
CA ALA A 263 10.11 -12.39 -7.62
C ALA A 263 9.83 -11.00 -7.05
N ALA A 264 9.80 -10.85 -5.72
CA ALA A 264 9.68 -9.54 -5.08
C ALA A 264 10.85 -8.60 -5.45
N THR A 265 12.08 -9.10 -5.41
CA THR A 265 13.28 -8.35 -5.82
C THR A 265 13.20 -7.90 -7.27
N ASN A 266 12.81 -8.81 -8.18
CA ASN A 266 12.69 -8.50 -9.61
C ASN A 266 11.62 -7.43 -9.88
N TYR A 267 10.47 -7.51 -9.23
CA TYR A 267 9.43 -6.50 -9.36
C TYR A 267 9.88 -5.16 -8.74
N ASN A 268 10.44 -5.17 -7.55
CA ASN A 268 10.94 -3.97 -6.88
C ASN A 268 11.98 -3.22 -7.73
N ALA A 269 12.81 -3.93 -8.48
CA ALA A 269 13.80 -3.34 -9.38
C ALA A 269 13.16 -2.53 -10.54
N LYS A 270 11.91 -2.82 -10.93
CA LYS A 270 11.21 -2.10 -12.00
C LYS A 270 10.59 -0.77 -11.52
N ILE A 271 10.17 -0.70 -10.27
CA ILE A 271 9.38 0.43 -9.73
C ILE A 271 10.08 1.79 -9.90
N PRO A 272 11.39 1.95 -9.55
CA PRO A 272 12.06 3.25 -9.70
C PRO A 272 12.06 3.77 -11.14
N GLY A 273 12.31 2.92 -12.13
CA GLY A 273 12.30 3.30 -13.54
C GLY A 273 10.93 3.76 -14.03
N ILE A 274 9.85 3.11 -13.58
CA ILE A 274 8.48 3.49 -13.90
C ILE A 274 8.16 4.87 -13.32
N VAL A 275 8.50 5.09 -12.04
CA VAL A 275 8.29 6.38 -11.38
C VAL A 275 9.08 7.49 -12.06
N GLN A 276 10.36 7.28 -12.34
CA GLN A 276 11.22 8.25 -13.02
C GLN A 276 10.69 8.63 -14.40
N ALA A 277 10.20 7.67 -15.19
CA ALA A 277 9.62 7.92 -16.50
C ALA A 277 8.38 8.82 -16.43
N ARG A 278 7.61 8.75 -15.34
CA ARG A 278 6.44 9.60 -15.09
C ARG A 278 6.83 10.98 -14.57
N VAL A 279 7.81 11.06 -13.70
CA VAL A 279 8.38 12.33 -13.23
C VAL A 279 8.96 13.13 -14.42
N ALA A 280 9.63 12.46 -15.35
CA ALA A 280 10.13 13.09 -16.59
C ALA A 280 9.02 13.68 -17.48
N LYS A 281 7.76 13.25 -17.31
CA LYS A 281 6.57 13.81 -17.96
C LYS A 281 5.92 14.94 -17.14
N GLY A 282 6.57 15.41 -16.08
CA GLY A 282 6.06 16.49 -15.20
C GLY A 282 5.01 16.01 -14.18
N GLN A 283 4.84 14.70 -13.98
CA GLN A 283 3.91 14.17 -12.98
C GLN A 283 4.56 14.15 -11.59
N HIS A 284 3.77 14.31 -10.54
CA HIS A 284 4.24 14.40 -9.15
C HIS A 284 4.30 13.02 -8.50
N LEU A 285 5.40 12.32 -8.71
CA LEU A 285 5.63 10.99 -8.13
C LEU A 285 6.95 10.93 -7.36
N ALA A 286 7.00 10.06 -6.37
CA ALA A 286 8.20 9.69 -5.64
C ALA A 286 8.22 8.18 -5.41
N VAL A 287 9.41 7.62 -5.16
CA VAL A 287 9.57 6.20 -4.82
C VAL A 287 10.20 6.08 -3.45
N VAL A 288 9.76 5.07 -2.68
CA VAL A 288 10.33 4.68 -1.39
C VAL A 288 10.65 3.19 -1.37
N ASP A 289 11.66 2.81 -0.61
CA ASP A 289 12.16 1.44 -0.55
C ASP A 289 11.73 0.74 0.75
N MET A 290 10.69 -0.11 0.67
CA MET A 290 10.26 -0.96 1.78
C MET A 290 10.99 -2.31 1.80
N SER A 291 11.77 -2.64 0.77
CA SER A 291 12.48 -3.93 0.65
C SER A 291 13.59 -4.10 1.69
N LYS A 292 14.01 -3.02 2.31
CA LYS A 292 15.03 -2.99 3.37
C LYS A 292 14.47 -3.37 4.75
N MET A 293 13.18 -3.61 4.87
CA MET A 293 12.61 -4.10 6.12
C MET A 293 13.24 -5.47 6.47
N PRO A 294 13.75 -5.66 7.70
CA PRO A 294 14.26 -6.97 8.12
C PRO A 294 13.16 -8.03 8.05
N THR A 295 13.48 -9.22 7.55
CA THR A 295 12.51 -10.35 7.48
C THR A 295 12.03 -10.81 8.85
N ALA A 296 12.81 -10.59 9.91
CA ALA A 296 12.38 -10.82 11.30
C ALA A 296 11.18 -9.94 11.73
N ASN A 297 10.88 -8.90 10.96
CA ASN A 297 9.74 -8.01 11.17
C ASN A 297 8.48 -8.47 10.41
N LEU A 298 8.51 -9.66 9.80
CA LEU A 298 7.33 -10.34 9.27
C LEU A 298 6.69 -11.21 10.34
N ASN A 299 5.40 -11.45 10.22
CA ASN A 299 4.68 -12.48 10.97
C ASN A 299 5.07 -13.89 10.51
N SER A 300 4.54 -14.90 11.17
CA SER A 300 4.81 -16.32 10.86
C SER A 300 4.41 -16.75 9.45
N ASP A 301 3.53 -16.00 8.79
CA ASP A 301 3.16 -16.22 7.40
C ASP A 301 4.24 -15.77 6.40
N SER A 302 5.31 -15.14 6.88
CA SER A 302 6.42 -14.64 6.07
C SER A 302 6.02 -13.64 4.97
N LEU A 303 4.90 -12.95 5.16
CA LEU A 303 4.32 -11.99 4.23
C LEU A 303 3.93 -10.67 4.89
N HIS A 304 3.06 -10.76 5.90
CA HIS A 304 2.53 -9.57 6.55
C HIS A 304 3.50 -9.05 7.63
N PRO A 305 3.77 -7.74 7.65
CA PRO A 305 4.58 -7.15 8.72
C PRO A 305 3.92 -7.33 10.10
N ASN A 306 4.73 -7.56 11.13
CA ASN A 306 4.31 -7.38 12.51
C ASN A 306 4.38 -5.90 12.92
N ASP A 307 4.07 -5.55 14.17
CA ASP A 307 4.05 -4.15 14.61
C ASP A 307 5.40 -3.44 14.41
N THR A 308 6.53 -4.15 14.57
CA THR A 308 7.86 -3.61 14.30
C THR A 308 8.08 -3.34 12.81
N GLY A 309 7.58 -4.23 11.96
CA GLY A 309 7.59 -4.05 10.51
C GLY A 309 6.75 -2.87 10.07
N TYR A 310 5.57 -2.72 10.63
CA TYR A 310 4.72 -1.56 10.37
C TYR A 310 5.32 -0.24 10.87
N ALA A 311 6.02 -0.26 12.00
CA ALA A 311 6.76 0.91 12.47
C ALA A 311 7.92 1.28 11.53
N PHE A 312 8.63 0.30 10.97
CA PHE A 312 9.62 0.53 9.92
C PHE A 312 8.99 1.22 8.70
N MET A 313 7.89 0.67 8.19
CA MET A 313 7.18 1.25 7.03
C MET A 313 6.73 2.68 7.30
N ALA A 314 6.20 2.95 8.50
CA ALA A 314 5.78 4.29 8.90
C ALA A 314 6.93 5.31 8.86
N ASN A 315 8.12 4.93 9.32
CA ASN A 315 9.31 5.79 9.25
C ASN A 315 9.71 6.08 7.79
N VAL A 316 9.63 5.09 6.91
CA VAL A 316 9.94 5.25 5.48
C VAL A 316 8.92 6.18 4.82
N TRP A 317 7.61 5.98 5.06
CA TRP A 317 6.56 6.86 4.57
C TRP A 317 6.73 8.29 5.10
N TYR A 318 6.94 8.43 6.41
CA TYR A 318 7.09 9.73 7.05
C TYR A 318 8.28 10.51 6.49
N ALA A 319 9.43 9.86 6.31
CA ALA A 319 10.62 10.49 5.73
C ALA A 319 10.35 11.07 4.34
N ALA A 320 9.49 10.43 3.54
CA ALA A 320 9.15 10.89 2.19
C ALA A 320 8.19 12.08 2.17
N ILE A 321 7.33 12.25 3.19
CA ILE A 321 6.24 13.23 3.14
C ILE A 321 6.36 14.37 4.16
N GLN A 322 7.17 14.22 5.22
CA GLN A 322 7.21 15.16 6.36
C GLN A 322 7.43 16.62 5.98
N SER A 323 8.21 16.87 4.92
CA SER A 323 8.51 18.24 4.45
C SER A 323 7.31 18.97 3.84
N TYR A 324 6.28 18.25 3.44
CA TYR A 324 5.06 18.79 2.86
C TYR A 324 3.94 19.00 3.89
N LEU A 325 4.04 18.35 5.07
CA LEU A 325 2.95 18.32 6.03
C LEU A 325 2.78 19.65 6.77
N PRO A 326 1.57 20.21 6.84
CA PRO A 326 1.28 21.44 7.58
C PRO A 326 1.43 21.23 9.09
N LYS A 327 1.78 22.30 9.79
CA LYS A 327 1.86 22.35 11.26
C LYS A 327 0.57 22.87 11.88
#